data_b754e1fe4fd5f773e54b0cac2d93c274
#
_entry.id   b754e1fe4fd5f773e54b0cac2d93c274
#
_cell.length_a   1.000
_cell.length_b   1.000
_cell.length_c   1.000
_cell.angle_alpha   90.00
_cell.angle_beta   90.00
_cell.angle_gamma   90.00
#
_symmetry.space_group_name_H-M   'P 1'
#
loop_
_entity.id
_entity.type
_entity.pdbx_description
1 polymer ?
#
loop_
_entity_poly.entity_id
_entity_poly.type
_entity_poly.pdbx_seq_one_letter_code
_entity_poly.pdbx_strand_id
1 'polypeptide(L)'
;MKHLRGAAGIILSLIFAVCFMCSPAFAASRLYQGMDVSSWQGDIDFQAVRAAGIQVVYLRAGVGLEYVDPYFQSNYEKALDAGLNIGYYHYVTAADTFQARQQAEFFYSLIRDKQIDCCPAMDFESFPGLSTQEINAIGLSFMETPGSLLGYDPALYTDSYNAAYLRCV
;
A
#
# COMPACT_ATOMS: atom_id res chain seq x y z
N MET A 1 -3.26 49.04 43.21
CA MET A 1 -2.35 48.67 42.13
C MET A 1 -1.46 47.41 42.41
N LYS A 2 -1.50 46.86 43.64
CA LYS A 2 -0.69 45.66 43.99
C LYS A 2 -1.32 44.31 43.59
N HIS A 3 -2.65 44.22 43.37
CA HIS A 3 -3.35 42.98 43.05
C HIS A 3 -3.35 42.62 41.56
N LEU A 4 -3.10 43.58 40.65
CA LEU A 4 -3.06 43.28 39.20
C LEU A 4 -1.75 42.61 38.76
N ARG A 5 -0.64 42.79 39.48
CA ARG A 5 0.66 42.20 39.15
C ARG A 5 0.72 40.67 39.45
N GLY A 6 -0.05 40.23 40.47
CA GLY A 6 -0.12 38.79 40.81
C GLY A 6 -0.91 37.95 39.79
N ALA A 7 -2.02 38.52 39.30
CA ALA A 7 -2.89 37.81 38.35
C ALA A 7 -2.22 37.64 36.97
N ALA A 8 -1.50 38.64 36.47
CA ALA A 8 -0.78 38.58 35.21
C ALA A 8 0.36 37.54 35.22
N GLY A 9 1.05 37.39 36.35
CA GLY A 9 2.12 36.41 36.50
C GLY A 9 1.61 34.97 36.52
N ILE A 10 0.45 34.72 37.14
CA ILE A 10 -0.17 33.39 37.20
C ILE A 10 -0.72 32.99 35.84
N ILE A 11 -1.33 33.90 35.07
CA ILE A 11 -1.85 33.62 33.73
C ILE A 11 -0.71 33.32 32.75
N LEU A 12 0.39 34.07 32.83
CA LEU A 12 1.56 33.83 31.98
C LEU A 12 2.24 32.48 32.27
N SER A 13 2.29 32.08 33.56
CA SER A 13 2.82 30.77 33.98
C SER A 13 1.93 29.60 33.51
N LEU A 14 0.60 29.78 33.54
CA LEU A 14 -0.36 28.80 33.05
C LEU A 14 -0.27 28.63 31.51
N ILE A 15 -0.11 29.70 30.75
CA ILE A 15 0.05 29.63 29.30
C ILE A 15 1.36 28.91 28.95
N PHE A 16 2.44 29.12 29.68
CA PHE A 16 3.72 28.44 29.45
C PHE A 16 3.63 26.93 29.79
N ALA A 17 2.90 26.58 30.83
CA ALA A 17 2.69 25.18 31.21
C ALA A 17 1.82 24.40 30.17
N VAL A 18 0.81 25.08 29.59
CA VAL A 18 -0.02 24.48 28.54
C VAL A 18 0.74 24.29 27.22
N CYS A 19 1.62 25.27 26.86
CA CYS A 19 2.47 25.12 25.67
C CYS A 19 3.51 23.99 25.80
N PHE A 20 3.95 23.65 27.03
CA PHE A 20 4.93 22.58 27.22
C PHE A 20 4.30 21.17 27.17
N MET A 21 2.96 21.07 27.29
CA MET A 21 2.25 19.79 27.16
C MET A 21 1.88 19.42 25.71
N CYS A 22 2.09 20.34 24.76
CA CYS A 22 1.92 20.06 23.35
C CYS A 22 3.26 19.62 22.75
N SER A 23 3.87 18.56 23.32
CA SER A 23 4.92 17.84 22.61
C SER A 23 4.29 17.26 21.32
N PRO A 24 4.83 17.55 20.13
CA PRO A 24 4.38 16.82 18.95
C PRO A 24 4.65 15.35 19.25
N ALA A 25 3.58 14.57 19.39
CA ALA A 25 3.71 13.13 19.37
C ALA A 25 4.27 12.79 17.98
N PHE A 26 5.58 12.60 17.89
CA PHE A 26 6.18 11.92 16.76
C PHE A 26 5.54 10.53 16.78
N ALA A 27 4.57 10.31 15.90
CA ALA A 27 4.07 8.99 15.66
C ALA A 27 5.28 8.18 15.19
N ALA A 28 5.83 7.37 16.08
CA ALA A 28 6.88 6.43 15.71
C ALA A 28 6.28 5.57 14.59
N SER A 29 6.91 5.59 13.42
CA SER A 29 6.48 4.75 12.29
C SER A 29 6.52 3.30 12.77
N ARG A 30 5.33 2.71 12.87
CA ARG A 30 5.20 1.33 13.31
C ARG A 30 5.65 0.42 12.18
N LEU A 31 6.72 -0.32 12.40
CA LEU A 31 7.17 -1.34 11.46
C LEU A 31 6.32 -2.61 11.65
N TYR A 32 5.78 -3.11 10.57
CA TYR A 32 5.04 -4.36 10.54
C TYR A 32 5.86 -5.43 9.82
N GLN A 33 5.82 -6.66 10.34
CA GLN A 33 6.35 -7.80 9.60
C GLN A 33 5.31 -8.22 8.57
N GLY A 34 5.71 -8.28 7.31
CA GLY A 34 4.84 -8.60 6.19
C GLY A 34 5.45 -9.64 5.25
N MET A 35 4.59 -10.22 4.43
CA MET A 35 4.97 -11.10 3.32
C MET A 35 4.04 -10.88 2.14
N ASP A 36 4.47 -11.23 0.96
CA ASP A 36 3.64 -11.37 -0.24
C ASP A 36 3.48 -12.84 -0.62
N VAL A 37 2.34 -13.16 -1.20
CA VAL A 37 2.01 -14.52 -1.62
C VAL A 37 1.20 -14.54 -2.92
N SER A 38 1.33 -15.65 -3.62
CA SER A 38 0.60 -15.96 -4.85
C SER A 38 0.36 -17.46 -4.96
N SER A 39 -0.08 -17.93 -6.12
CA SER A 39 -0.19 -19.36 -6.42
C SER A 39 1.15 -20.12 -6.35
N TRP A 40 2.28 -19.42 -6.38
CA TRP A 40 3.59 -20.05 -6.26
C TRP A 40 3.84 -20.72 -4.90
N GLN A 41 3.22 -20.22 -3.84
CA GLN A 41 3.33 -20.79 -2.50
C GLN A 41 2.33 -21.94 -2.26
N GLY A 42 1.36 -22.13 -3.15
CA GLY A 42 0.33 -23.16 -2.99
C GLY A 42 -0.62 -22.90 -1.84
N ASP A 43 -1.02 -23.95 -1.15
CA ASP A 43 -1.92 -23.85 0.00
C ASP A 43 -1.16 -23.42 1.27
N ILE A 44 -1.57 -22.30 1.86
CA ILE A 44 -0.89 -21.66 3.01
C ILE A 44 -1.75 -21.80 4.26
N ASP A 45 -1.08 -22.14 5.39
CA ASP A 45 -1.65 -22.03 6.73
C ASP A 45 -1.43 -20.62 7.29
N PHE A 46 -2.38 -19.72 7.08
CA PHE A 46 -2.30 -18.34 7.55
C PHE A 46 -2.41 -18.21 9.07
N GLN A 47 -2.96 -19.19 9.79
CA GLN A 47 -2.91 -19.21 11.24
C GLN A 47 -1.48 -19.41 11.75
N ALA A 48 -0.74 -20.34 11.13
CA ALA A 48 0.69 -20.51 11.43
C ALA A 48 1.51 -19.27 11.04
N VAL A 49 1.21 -18.62 9.90
CA VAL A 49 1.82 -17.35 9.48
C VAL A 49 1.62 -16.26 10.52
N ARG A 50 0.38 -16.11 11.00
CA ARG A 50 0.05 -15.14 12.07
C ARG A 50 0.78 -15.46 13.38
N ALA A 51 0.83 -16.73 13.77
CA ALA A 51 1.53 -17.20 14.96
C ALA A 51 3.05 -16.97 14.90
N ALA A 52 3.62 -16.98 13.70
CA ALA A 52 5.04 -16.64 13.45
C ALA A 52 5.35 -15.13 13.54
N GLY A 53 4.34 -14.28 13.81
CA GLY A 53 4.52 -12.84 14.01
C GLY A 53 4.30 -11.99 12.77
N ILE A 54 3.91 -12.56 11.64
CA ILE A 54 3.51 -11.81 10.45
C ILE A 54 2.21 -11.07 10.75
N GLN A 55 2.14 -9.83 10.32
CA GLN A 55 1.02 -8.92 10.61
C GLN A 55 0.32 -8.43 9.34
N VAL A 56 1.04 -8.42 8.22
CA VAL A 56 0.58 -7.93 6.91
C VAL A 56 0.83 -9.00 5.87
N VAL A 57 -0.12 -9.22 4.98
CA VAL A 57 0.05 -10.05 3.80
C VAL A 57 -0.41 -9.31 2.54
N TYR A 58 0.43 -9.34 1.51
CA TYR A 58 0.05 -8.89 0.17
C TYR A 58 -0.31 -10.10 -0.68
N LEU A 59 -1.54 -10.11 -1.21
CA LEU A 59 -2.07 -11.21 -2.02
C LEU A 59 -2.03 -10.82 -3.50
N ARG A 60 -1.44 -11.65 -4.35
CA ARG A 60 -1.55 -11.45 -5.79
C ARG A 60 -2.99 -11.61 -6.23
N ALA A 61 -3.60 -10.56 -6.78
CA ALA A 61 -4.93 -10.64 -7.34
C ALA A 61 -4.91 -11.26 -8.76
N GLY A 62 -3.94 -10.86 -9.56
CA GLY A 62 -3.83 -11.36 -10.94
C GLY A 62 -2.56 -10.92 -11.65
N VAL A 63 -2.51 -11.25 -12.94
CA VAL A 63 -1.42 -10.91 -13.86
C VAL A 63 -2.02 -10.43 -15.18
N GLY A 64 -1.57 -9.31 -15.70
CA GLY A 64 -2.01 -8.82 -17.00
C GLY A 64 -3.52 -8.54 -17.04
N LEU A 65 -4.19 -8.90 -18.14
CA LEU A 65 -5.60 -8.58 -18.37
C LEU A 65 -6.59 -9.70 -18.02
N GLU A 66 -6.15 -10.95 -17.95
CA GLU A 66 -7.09 -12.09 -17.94
C GLU A 66 -6.78 -13.11 -16.86
N TYR A 67 -5.59 -13.09 -16.28
CA TYR A 67 -5.20 -14.10 -15.31
C TYR A 67 -5.56 -13.64 -13.90
N VAL A 68 -6.53 -14.32 -13.30
CA VAL A 68 -6.81 -14.24 -11.85
C VAL A 68 -5.95 -15.29 -11.15
N ASP A 69 -5.25 -14.93 -10.07
CA ASP A 69 -4.48 -15.90 -9.31
C ASP A 69 -5.42 -16.97 -8.72
N PRO A 70 -5.22 -18.26 -9.01
CA PRO A 70 -6.14 -19.33 -8.59
C PRO A 70 -6.26 -19.47 -7.07
N TYR A 71 -5.29 -18.98 -6.30
CA TYR A 71 -5.35 -18.97 -4.83
C TYR A 71 -5.86 -17.64 -4.27
N PHE A 72 -6.12 -16.64 -5.10
CA PHE A 72 -6.48 -15.30 -4.63
C PHE A 72 -7.66 -15.32 -3.65
N GLN A 73 -8.77 -15.94 -4.03
CA GLN A 73 -9.97 -15.98 -3.18
C GLN A 73 -9.75 -16.79 -1.91
N SER A 74 -9.12 -17.95 -1.98
CA SER A 74 -8.87 -18.78 -0.81
C SER A 74 -7.85 -18.17 0.13
N ASN A 75 -6.81 -17.52 -0.41
CA ASN A 75 -5.83 -16.78 0.41
C ASN A 75 -6.48 -15.59 1.11
N TYR A 76 -7.38 -14.85 0.42
CA TYR A 76 -8.13 -13.76 1.04
C TYR A 76 -8.95 -14.24 2.24
N GLU A 77 -9.76 -15.29 2.06
CA GLU A 77 -10.62 -15.83 3.12
C GLU A 77 -9.81 -16.31 4.33
N LYS A 78 -8.74 -17.06 4.07
CA LYS A 78 -7.87 -17.59 5.13
C LYS A 78 -7.06 -16.50 5.85
N ALA A 79 -6.56 -15.49 5.13
CA ALA A 79 -5.83 -14.38 5.71
C ALA A 79 -6.75 -13.51 6.59
N LEU A 80 -7.99 -13.28 6.13
CA LEU A 80 -9.01 -12.56 6.88
C LEU A 80 -9.37 -13.31 8.18
N ASP A 81 -9.60 -14.62 8.10
CA ASP A 81 -9.88 -15.48 9.26
C ASP A 81 -8.72 -15.51 10.26
N ALA A 82 -7.48 -15.45 9.79
CA ALA A 82 -6.29 -15.35 10.63
C ALA A 82 -6.09 -13.95 11.26
N GLY A 83 -6.89 -12.96 10.91
CA GLY A 83 -6.78 -11.58 11.42
C GLY A 83 -5.52 -10.85 10.94
N LEU A 84 -5.03 -11.15 9.74
CA LEU A 84 -3.95 -10.43 9.09
C LEU A 84 -4.46 -9.14 8.45
N ASN A 85 -3.62 -8.09 8.40
CA ASN A 85 -3.90 -6.94 7.56
C ASN A 85 -3.60 -7.31 6.10
N ILE A 86 -4.52 -6.98 5.21
CA ILE A 86 -4.50 -7.44 3.83
C ILE A 86 -4.22 -6.29 2.87
N GLY A 87 -3.21 -6.48 2.03
CA GLY A 87 -2.96 -5.72 0.82
C GLY A 87 -3.09 -6.60 -0.42
N TYR A 88 -3.13 -5.97 -1.57
CA TYR A 88 -3.23 -6.68 -2.86
C TYR A 88 -2.19 -6.16 -3.82
N TYR A 89 -1.72 -7.03 -4.69
CA TYR A 89 -0.87 -6.62 -5.81
C TYR A 89 -1.30 -7.24 -7.14
N HIS A 90 -0.93 -6.58 -8.20
CA HIS A 90 -1.16 -7.01 -9.57
C HIS A 90 0.14 -7.00 -10.35
N TYR A 91 0.52 -8.13 -10.94
CA TYR A 91 1.70 -8.21 -11.79
C TYR A 91 1.39 -7.62 -13.16
N VAL A 92 2.05 -6.51 -13.49
CA VAL A 92 1.77 -5.71 -14.68
C VAL A 92 2.64 -6.16 -15.85
N THR A 93 1.97 -6.45 -16.98
CA THR A 93 2.59 -6.88 -18.23
C THR A 93 2.30 -5.92 -19.40
N ALA A 94 1.83 -4.72 -19.09
CA ALA A 94 1.42 -3.74 -20.08
C ALA A 94 2.61 -3.27 -20.95
N ALA A 95 2.39 -3.24 -22.26
CA ALA A 95 3.36 -2.75 -23.23
C ALA A 95 3.08 -1.28 -23.65
N ASP A 96 1.96 -0.71 -23.24
CA ASP A 96 1.57 0.67 -23.49
C ASP A 96 0.62 1.21 -22.41
N THR A 97 0.32 2.49 -22.45
CA THR A 97 -0.53 3.18 -21.48
C THR A 97 -2.00 2.75 -21.56
N PHE A 98 -2.48 2.28 -22.70
CA PHE A 98 -3.84 1.79 -22.84
C PHE A 98 -4.01 0.46 -22.13
N GLN A 99 -3.09 -0.48 -22.36
CA GLN A 99 -3.07 -1.77 -21.65
C GLN A 99 -2.88 -1.57 -20.14
N ALA A 100 -2.05 -0.59 -19.74
CA ALA A 100 -1.84 -0.26 -18.33
C ALA A 100 -3.16 0.11 -17.63
N ARG A 101 -3.96 0.99 -18.25
CA ARG A 101 -5.28 1.35 -17.71
C ARG A 101 -6.23 0.15 -17.66
N GLN A 102 -6.27 -0.68 -18.71
CA GLN A 102 -7.12 -1.87 -18.71
C GLN A 102 -6.73 -2.86 -17.60
N GLN A 103 -5.42 -3.06 -17.38
CA GLN A 103 -4.93 -3.92 -16.29
C GLN A 103 -5.25 -3.32 -14.91
N ALA A 104 -5.19 -2.02 -14.75
CA ALA A 104 -5.58 -1.33 -13.52
C ALA A 104 -7.09 -1.48 -13.24
N GLU A 105 -7.95 -1.32 -14.25
CA GLU A 105 -9.39 -1.54 -14.15
C GLU A 105 -9.72 -3.00 -13.81
N PHE A 106 -9.02 -3.95 -14.42
CA PHE A 106 -9.14 -5.36 -14.11
C PHE A 106 -8.74 -5.65 -12.66
N PHE A 107 -7.57 -5.17 -12.21
CA PHE A 107 -7.13 -5.28 -10.83
C PHE A 107 -8.16 -4.72 -9.85
N TYR A 108 -8.65 -3.51 -10.10
CA TYR A 108 -9.71 -2.89 -9.30
C TYR A 108 -10.95 -3.77 -9.21
N SER A 109 -11.40 -4.36 -10.32
CA SER A 109 -12.58 -5.24 -10.35
C SER A 109 -12.45 -6.46 -9.44
N LEU A 110 -11.21 -6.95 -9.21
CA LEU A 110 -10.93 -8.08 -8.35
C LEU A 110 -10.95 -7.74 -6.85
N ILE A 111 -10.61 -6.51 -6.49
CA ILE A 111 -10.37 -6.12 -5.08
C ILE A 111 -11.46 -5.20 -4.50
N ARG A 112 -12.27 -4.51 -5.31
CA ARG A 112 -13.20 -3.47 -4.87
C ARG A 112 -14.20 -3.89 -3.79
N ASP A 113 -14.58 -5.17 -3.77
CA ASP A 113 -15.57 -5.72 -2.84
C ASP A 113 -14.89 -6.45 -1.66
N LYS A 114 -13.59 -6.26 -1.46
CA LYS A 114 -12.80 -6.92 -0.42
C LYS A 114 -12.34 -5.91 0.64
N GLN A 115 -11.99 -6.42 1.81
CA GLN A 115 -11.32 -5.62 2.83
C GLN A 115 -9.92 -5.23 2.34
N ILE A 116 -9.59 -3.93 2.41
CA ILE A 116 -8.29 -3.39 2.00
C ILE A 116 -7.71 -2.65 3.20
N ASP A 117 -6.67 -3.21 3.83
CA ASP A 117 -6.00 -2.62 5.00
C ASP A 117 -4.71 -1.90 4.62
N CYS A 118 -4.11 -2.26 3.48
CA CYS A 118 -2.86 -1.68 2.97
C CYS A 118 -3.07 -1.18 1.54
N CYS A 119 -2.32 -0.16 1.13
CA CYS A 119 -2.38 0.39 -0.22
C CYS A 119 -2.20 -0.72 -1.27
N PRO A 120 -3.11 -0.87 -2.24
CA PRO A 120 -2.90 -1.78 -3.35
C PRO A 120 -1.61 -1.48 -4.10
N ALA A 121 -0.93 -2.49 -4.62
CA ALA A 121 0.37 -2.34 -5.25
C ALA A 121 0.36 -2.74 -6.72
N MET A 122 1.00 -1.92 -7.54
CA MET A 122 1.44 -2.24 -8.87
C MET A 122 2.77 -2.98 -8.78
N ASP A 123 2.83 -4.22 -9.22
CA ASP A 123 4.05 -5.01 -9.35
C ASP A 123 4.54 -4.93 -10.81
N PHE A 124 5.59 -4.13 -11.05
CA PHE A 124 6.06 -3.81 -12.39
C PHE A 124 7.56 -4.07 -12.51
N GLU A 125 7.92 -5.24 -13.01
CA GLU A 125 9.29 -5.76 -13.00
C GLU A 125 9.80 -6.19 -14.38
N SER A 126 8.98 -6.15 -15.44
CA SER A 126 9.38 -6.63 -16.76
C SER A 126 9.11 -5.59 -17.82
N PHE A 127 10.17 -5.13 -18.48
CA PHE A 127 10.15 -4.02 -19.46
C PHE A 127 10.76 -4.41 -20.82
N PRO A 128 10.44 -5.57 -21.41
CA PRO A 128 11.12 -6.01 -22.63
C PRO A 128 10.91 -5.01 -23.78
N GLY A 129 12.01 -4.39 -24.24
CA GLY A 129 11.99 -3.50 -25.38
C GLY A 129 11.42 -2.10 -25.15
N LEU A 130 11.06 -1.75 -23.89
CA LEU A 130 10.53 -0.44 -23.54
C LEU A 130 11.65 0.55 -23.20
N SER A 131 11.50 1.79 -23.65
CA SER A 131 12.34 2.91 -23.21
C SER A 131 11.93 3.37 -21.79
N THR A 132 12.84 4.05 -21.09
CA THR A 132 12.55 4.66 -19.78
C THR A 132 11.31 5.57 -19.81
N GLN A 133 11.10 6.29 -20.91
CA GLN A 133 9.92 7.15 -21.05
C GLN A 133 8.62 6.35 -21.12
N GLU A 134 8.61 5.26 -21.88
CA GLU A 134 7.44 4.36 -22.00
C GLU A 134 7.16 3.66 -20.67
N ILE A 135 8.20 3.15 -19.99
CA ILE A 135 8.08 2.53 -18.66
C ILE A 135 7.38 3.49 -17.68
N ASN A 136 7.83 4.75 -17.60
CA ASN A 136 7.25 5.73 -16.71
C ASN A 136 5.82 6.11 -17.12
N ALA A 137 5.54 6.25 -18.41
CA ALA A 137 4.18 6.55 -18.89
C ALA A 137 3.20 5.41 -18.58
N ILE A 138 3.63 4.14 -18.72
CA ILE A 138 2.87 2.95 -18.36
C ILE A 138 2.59 2.94 -16.86
N GLY A 139 3.64 3.12 -16.03
CA GLY A 139 3.52 3.17 -14.57
C GLY A 139 2.50 4.20 -14.10
N LEU A 140 2.64 5.45 -14.59
CA LEU A 140 1.69 6.54 -14.31
C LEU A 140 0.27 6.16 -14.69
N SER A 141 0.05 5.68 -15.91
CA SER A 141 -1.29 5.33 -16.40
C SER A 141 -1.95 4.23 -15.60
N PHE A 142 -1.18 3.27 -15.06
CA PHE A 142 -1.70 2.26 -14.15
C PHE A 142 -2.06 2.87 -12.80
N MET A 143 -1.16 3.66 -12.20
CA MET A 143 -1.32 4.19 -10.84
C MET A 143 -2.44 5.22 -10.73
N GLU A 144 -2.65 6.06 -11.74
CA GLU A 144 -3.72 7.07 -11.76
C GLU A 144 -5.13 6.44 -11.79
N THR A 145 -5.29 5.26 -12.39
CA THR A 145 -6.58 4.60 -12.56
C THR A 145 -7.19 4.09 -11.23
N PRO A 146 -6.48 3.28 -10.41
CA PRO A 146 -6.99 2.87 -9.11
C PRO A 146 -7.14 4.02 -8.11
N GLY A 147 -6.24 5.01 -8.15
CA GLY A 147 -6.30 6.20 -7.30
C GLY A 147 -7.64 6.93 -7.44
N SER A 148 -8.13 7.08 -8.67
CA SER A 148 -9.42 7.69 -8.95
C SER A 148 -10.62 6.83 -8.51
N LEU A 149 -10.46 5.50 -8.47
CA LEU A 149 -11.54 4.55 -8.17
C LEU A 149 -11.60 4.14 -6.68
N LEU A 150 -10.45 4.06 -6.02
CA LEU A 150 -10.33 3.62 -4.62
C LEU A 150 -10.14 4.76 -3.62
N GLY A 151 -9.79 5.97 -4.08
CA GLY A 151 -9.59 7.14 -3.23
C GLY A 151 -8.23 7.19 -2.52
N TYR A 152 -7.26 6.35 -2.91
CA TYR A 152 -5.87 6.40 -2.43
C TYR A 152 -4.89 6.01 -3.54
N ASP A 153 -3.67 6.54 -3.42
CA ASP A 153 -2.60 6.25 -4.37
C ASP A 153 -2.07 4.83 -4.15
N PRO A 154 -1.93 4.02 -5.21
CA PRO A 154 -1.34 2.70 -5.11
C PRO A 154 0.17 2.78 -4.81
N ALA A 155 0.70 1.73 -4.22
CA ALA A 155 2.14 1.54 -4.08
C ALA A 155 2.74 0.98 -5.38
N LEU A 156 4.02 1.28 -5.62
CA LEU A 156 4.80 0.67 -6.69
C LEU A 156 5.80 -0.32 -6.10
N TYR A 157 5.77 -1.55 -6.58
CA TYR A 157 6.80 -2.55 -6.32
C TYR A 157 7.57 -2.84 -7.63
N THR A 158 8.88 -2.94 -7.50
CA THR A 158 9.79 -3.37 -8.56
C THR A 158 11.07 -3.92 -7.94
N ASP A 159 11.82 -4.72 -8.69
CA ASP A 159 13.12 -5.18 -8.23
C ASP A 159 14.20 -4.08 -8.26
N SER A 160 15.31 -4.32 -7.58
CA SER A 160 16.40 -3.35 -7.46
C SER A 160 17.09 -3.02 -8.79
N TYR A 161 17.09 -3.93 -9.75
CA TYR A 161 17.65 -3.72 -11.07
C TYR A 161 16.77 -2.78 -11.91
N ASN A 162 15.47 -2.99 -11.85
CA ASN A 162 14.47 -2.22 -12.61
C ASN A 162 14.15 -0.86 -11.97
N ALA A 163 14.42 -0.67 -10.68
CA ALA A 163 14.21 0.59 -9.98
C ALA A 163 14.91 1.80 -10.65
N ALA A 164 16.02 1.57 -11.33
CA ALA A 164 16.75 2.62 -12.06
C ALA A 164 15.97 3.22 -13.24
N TYR A 165 15.01 2.48 -13.81
CA TYR A 165 14.18 2.91 -14.93
C TYR A 165 12.92 3.65 -14.50
N LEU A 166 12.45 3.39 -13.28
CA LEU A 166 11.28 4.03 -12.69
C LEU A 166 11.73 5.32 -11.99
N ARG A 167 11.49 6.45 -12.62
CA ARG A 167 11.70 7.74 -11.97
C ARG A 167 10.43 8.04 -11.19
N CYS A 168 10.60 8.15 -9.88
CA CYS A 168 9.50 8.48 -8.98
C CYS A 168 8.66 9.62 -9.55
N VAL A 169 7.44 9.33 -9.64
CA VAL A 169 6.34 10.20 -9.97
C VAL A 169 5.92 10.89 -8.69
#